data_0725a093a79768d0e301da76101acc17
#
_entry.id   0725a093a79768d0e301da76101acc17
#
_cell.length_a   1.000
_cell.length_b   1.000
_cell.length_c   1.000
_cell.angle_alpha   90.00
_cell.angle_beta   90.00
_cell.angle_gamma   90.00
#
_symmetry.space_group_name_H-M   'P 1'
#
loop_
_entity.id
_entity.type
_entity.pdbx_description
1 polymer ?
#
loop_
_entity_poly.entity_id
_entity_poly.type
_entity_poly.pdbx_seq_one_letter_code
_entity_poly.pdbx_strand_id
1 'polypeptide(L)'
;MINRISALLIFLSIGVSQKEYNIINLINQGGVYTQTFNDDILNGIIYRILDDKKVILGNLKNGEKDGLWTEWYPNMRKLEETYKHGILDGSVSLFYKTGQREWRHTYNNGQFEGLWTYWYENGEKMKEGSFECGDSTGIWIWWDENGHVKKEKKFKIRKKGIWTNYNEYVLIEVVKEP
;
A
#
# COMPACT_ATOMS: atom_id res chain seq x y z
N MET A 1 9.28 52.07 -30.62
CA MET A 1 8.22 51.60 -29.69
C MET A 1 7.72 50.23 -30.19
N ILE A 2 8.21 49.15 -29.59
CA ILE A 2 7.82 47.79 -30.01
C ILE A 2 6.79 47.31 -29.01
N ASN A 3 5.54 47.20 -29.46
CA ASN A 3 4.45 46.64 -28.68
C ASN A 3 4.67 45.12 -28.45
N ARG A 4 4.95 44.71 -27.24
CA ARG A 4 4.92 43.30 -26.81
C ARG A 4 3.47 42.91 -26.54
N ILE A 5 2.86 42.20 -27.47
CA ILE A 5 1.60 41.53 -27.27
C ILE A 5 1.93 40.26 -26.44
N SER A 6 1.62 40.32 -25.16
CA SER A 6 1.66 39.12 -24.29
C SER A 6 0.46 38.24 -24.65
N ALA A 7 0.71 37.16 -25.36
CA ALA A 7 -0.28 36.13 -25.58
C ALA A 7 -0.53 35.39 -24.22
N LEU A 8 -1.67 35.72 -23.61
CA LEU A 8 -2.19 34.99 -22.45
C LEU A 8 -2.71 33.65 -22.96
N LEU A 9 -1.90 32.58 -22.80
CA LEU A 9 -2.34 31.20 -23.02
C LEU A 9 -3.30 30.84 -21.90
N ILE A 10 -4.59 30.98 -22.14
CA ILE A 10 -5.66 30.43 -21.31
C ILE A 10 -5.63 28.92 -21.54
N PHE A 11 -5.01 28.16 -20.64
CA PHE A 11 -5.22 26.73 -20.54
C PHE A 11 -6.66 26.51 -20.06
N LEU A 12 -7.57 26.33 -21.00
CA LEU A 12 -8.85 25.72 -20.74
C LEU A 12 -8.56 24.25 -20.37
N SER A 13 -8.36 23.97 -19.09
CA SER A 13 -8.50 22.62 -18.58
C SER A 13 -9.96 22.23 -18.77
N ILE A 14 -10.25 21.50 -19.85
CA ILE A 14 -11.51 20.76 -19.97
C ILE A 14 -11.43 19.74 -18.84
N GLY A 15 -11.94 20.09 -17.67
CA GLY A 15 -12.12 19.18 -16.56
C GLY A 15 -13.09 18.11 -16.99
N VAL A 16 -12.58 17.00 -17.52
CA VAL A 16 -13.39 15.79 -17.64
C VAL A 16 -13.78 15.42 -16.20
N SER A 17 -15.04 15.68 -15.83
CA SER A 17 -15.57 15.28 -14.53
C SER A 17 -15.38 13.77 -14.41
N GLN A 18 -14.49 13.36 -13.51
CA GLN A 18 -14.28 11.94 -13.24
C GLN A 18 -15.57 11.36 -12.66
N LYS A 19 -16.02 10.22 -13.20
CA LYS A 19 -17.20 9.53 -12.66
C LYS A 19 -16.93 9.11 -11.21
N GLU A 20 -17.98 9.13 -10.40
CA GLU A 20 -17.91 8.76 -8.99
C GLU A 20 -18.98 7.71 -8.67
N TYR A 21 -18.60 6.71 -7.86
CA TYR A 21 -19.46 5.59 -7.54
C TYR A 21 -19.48 5.35 -6.02
N ASN A 22 -20.67 5.18 -5.45
CA ASN A 22 -20.81 4.72 -4.08
C ASN A 22 -20.57 3.21 -4.01
N ILE A 23 -19.63 2.79 -3.15
CA ILE A 23 -19.22 1.38 -3.03
C ILE A 23 -20.38 0.43 -2.68
N ILE A 24 -21.40 0.92 -1.98
CA ILE A 24 -22.58 0.10 -1.61
C ILE A 24 -23.37 -0.38 -2.83
N ASN A 25 -23.25 0.30 -3.97
CA ASN A 25 -23.93 -0.02 -5.22
C ASN A 25 -23.06 -0.86 -6.16
N LEU A 26 -21.91 -1.35 -5.68
CA LEU A 26 -20.95 -2.10 -6.48
C LEU A 26 -20.90 -3.56 -6.06
N ILE A 27 -20.71 -4.42 -7.04
CA ILE A 27 -20.44 -5.85 -6.86
C ILE A 27 -18.96 -6.08 -7.19
N ASN A 28 -18.25 -6.79 -6.31
CA ASN A 28 -16.89 -7.24 -6.56
C ASN A 28 -16.90 -8.74 -6.88
N GLN A 29 -16.46 -9.10 -8.07
CA GLN A 29 -16.31 -10.49 -8.52
C GLN A 29 -14.85 -10.72 -8.96
N GLY A 30 -14.09 -11.44 -8.12
CA GLY A 30 -12.70 -11.76 -8.43
C GLY A 30 -11.76 -10.55 -8.56
N GLY A 31 -12.03 -9.44 -7.86
CA GLY A 31 -11.25 -8.21 -7.93
C GLY A 31 -11.75 -7.19 -8.94
N VAL A 32 -12.73 -7.54 -9.78
CA VAL A 32 -13.36 -6.63 -10.74
C VAL A 32 -14.67 -6.09 -10.16
N TYR A 33 -14.83 -4.77 -10.18
CA TYR A 33 -16.01 -4.08 -9.69
C TYR A 33 -16.95 -3.70 -10.84
N THR A 34 -18.24 -4.03 -10.67
CA THR A 34 -19.35 -3.66 -11.58
C THR A 34 -20.48 -3.03 -10.78
N GLN A 35 -21.44 -2.39 -11.45
CA GLN A 35 -22.67 -1.92 -10.81
C GLN A 35 -23.70 -3.06 -10.67
N THR A 36 -24.55 -2.98 -9.67
CA THR A 36 -25.55 -4.02 -9.30
C THR A 36 -26.50 -4.40 -10.45
N PHE A 37 -26.74 -3.51 -11.42
CA PHE A 37 -27.70 -3.72 -12.53
C PHE A 37 -27.11 -3.45 -13.91
N ASN A 38 -25.79 -3.31 -13.98
CA ASN A 38 -25.09 -2.99 -15.22
C ASN A 38 -23.66 -3.56 -15.17
N ASP A 39 -23.31 -4.38 -16.15
CA ASP A 39 -21.98 -4.99 -16.28
C ASP A 39 -20.95 -4.07 -16.92
N ASP A 40 -21.22 -2.75 -16.98
CA ASP A 40 -20.26 -1.78 -17.52
C ASP A 40 -18.96 -1.77 -16.70
N ILE A 41 -17.86 -1.75 -17.43
CA ILE A 41 -16.53 -1.63 -16.85
C ILE A 41 -16.37 -0.25 -16.21
N LEU A 42 -16.10 -0.21 -14.91
CA LEU A 42 -16.04 1.01 -14.12
C LEU A 42 -14.68 1.69 -14.22
N ASN A 43 -14.72 3.01 -14.42
CA ASN A 43 -13.57 3.88 -14.34
C ASN A 43 -13.95 5.14 -13.55
N GLY A 44 -13.34 5.37 -12.39
CA GLY A 44 -13.64 6.54 -11.60
C GLY A 44 -13.37 6.39 -10.11
N ILE A 45 -13.74 7.43 -9.38
CA ILE A 45 -13.55 7.53 -7.92
C ILE A 45 -14.58 6.68 -7.19
N ILE A 46 -14.13 5.91 -6.23
CA ILE A 46 -14.98 5.14 -5.33
C ILE A 46 -15.04 5.83 -3.99
N TYR A 47 -16.24 5.98 -3.48
CA TYR A 47 -16.49 6.58 -2.18
C TYR A 47 -17.53 5.78 -1.37
N ARG A 48 -17.62 6.09 -0.08
CA ARG A 48 -18.73 5.71 0.78
C ARG A 48 -19.21 6.90 1.60
N ILE A 49 -20.41 6.81 2.14
CA ILE A 49 -20.95 7.79 3.09
C ILE A 49 -20.73 7.24 4.50
N LEU A 50 -20.11 8.02 5.36
CA LEU A 50 -19.93 7.77 6.79
C LEU A 50 -20.36 9.02 7.54
N ASP A 51 -21.33 8.88 8.45
CA ASP A 51 -21.86 10.00 9.25
C ASP A 51 -22.19 11.23 8.37
N ASP A 52 -22.95 10.99 7.29
CA ASP A 52 -23.37 11.97 6.26
C ASP A 52 -22.21 12.64 5.51
N LYS A 53 -20.98 12.15 5.67
CA LYS A 53 -19.80 12.65 4.96
C LYS A 53 -19.35 11.69 3.88
N LYS A 54 -19.02 12.27 2.72
CA LYS A 54 -18.41 11.54 1.61
C LYS A 54 -16.93 11.27 1.91
N VAL A 55 -16.56 9.99 1.98
CA VAL A 55 -15.18 9.53 2.19
C VAL A 55 -14.70 8.83 0.92
N ILE A 56 -13.65 9.33 0.33
CA ILE A 56 -13.03 8.71 -0.84
C ILE A 56 -12.26 7.46 -0.38
N LEU A 57 -12.48 6.35 -1.08
CA LEU A 57 -11.80 5.09 -0.82
C LEU A 57 -10.64 4.86 -1.79
N GLY A 58 -10.81 5.22 -3.06
CA GLY A 58 -9.78 5.00 -4.08
C GLY A 58 -10.31 5.25 -5.48
N ASN A 59 -9.64 4.69 -6.48
CA ASN A 59 -10.00 4.81 -7.88
C ASN A 59 -10.08 3.42 -8.54
N LEU A 60 -11.04 3.24 -9.42
CA LEU A 60 -11.11 2.10 -10.34
C LEU A 60 -10.61 2.50 -11.73
N LYS A 61 -9.86 1.60 -12.33
CA LYS A 61 -9.48 1.63 -13.74
C LYS A 61 -9.78 0.27 -14.35
N ASN A 62 -10.59 0.24 -15.39
CA ASN A 62 -11.07 -1.01 -16.01
C ASN A 62 -11.73 -1.99 -15.01
N GLY A 63 -12.50 -1.45 -14.05
CA GLY A 63 -13.16 -2.22 -13.01
C GLY A 63 -12.24 -2.67 -11.87
N GLU A 64 -10.93 -2.46 -11.95
CA GLU A 64 -9.95 -2.92 -10.98
C GLU A 64 -9.44 -1.76 -10.11
N LYS A 65 -9.03 -2.06 -8.89
CA LYS A 65 -8.38 -1.07 -8.02
C LYS A 65 -7.09 -0.54 -8.67
N ASP A 66 -6.93 0.79 -8.72
CA ASP A 66 -5.74 1.45 -9.28
C ASP A 66 -5.36 2.68 -8.43
N GLY A 67 -4.07 2.79 -8.09
CA GLY A 67 -3.55 3.84 -7.22
C GLY A 67 -3.80 3.58 -5.73
N LEU A 68 -3.86 4.67 -4.95
CA LEU A 68 -4.04 4.60 -3.50
C LEU A 68 -5.49 4.28 -3.13
N TRP A 69 -5.65 3.30 -2.25
CA TRP A 69 -6.91 2.93 -1.61
C TRP A 69 -6.82 3.08 -0.11
N THR A 70 -7.90 3.60 0.48
CA THR A 70 -8.00 3.84 1.92
C THR A 70 -9.21 3.11 2.49
N GLU A 71 -8.99 2.35 3.56
CA GLU A 71 -10.04 1.69 4.31
C GLU A 71 -9.97 2.10 5.78
N TRP A 72 -11.15 2.28 6.39
CA TRP A 72 -11.27 2.62 7.80
C TRP A 72 -11.96 1.48 8.53
N TYR A 73 -11.30 0.96 9.56
CA TYR A 73 -11.86 -0.06 10.44
C TYR A 73 -12.75 0.56 11.52
N PRO A 74 -13.70 -0.22 12.11
CA PRO A 74 -14.59 0.27 13.17
C PRO A 74 -13.87 0.83 14.40
N ASN A 75 -12.62 0.39 14.65
CA ASN A 75 -11.77 0.87 15.73
C ASN A 75 -10.97 2.14 15.39
N MET A 76 -11.36 2.84 14.33
CA MET A 76 -10.73 4.07 13.81
C MET A 76 -9.28 3.88 13.30
N ARG A 77 -8.83 2.65 13.09
CA ARG A 77 -7.57 2.38 12.39
C ARG A 77 -7.76 2.60 10.88
N LYS A 78 -6.75 3.14 10.23
CA LYS A 78 -6.75 3.41 8.80
C LYS A 78 -5.79 2.47 8.08
N LEU A 79 -6.23 1.79 7.03
CA LEU A 79 -5.39 1.06 6.09
C LEU A 79 -5.26 1.85 4.79
N GLU A 80 -4.05 1.99 4.31
CA GLU A 80 -3.73 2.53 2.98
C GLU A 80 -3.02 1.47 2.17
N GLU A 81 -3.48 1.22 0.95
CA GLU A 81 -2.99 0.19 0.05
C GLU A 81 -2.77 0.78 -1.34
N THR A 82 -1.64 0.48 -1.96
CA THR A 82 -1.37 0.91 -3.34
C THR A 82 -1.54 -0.25 -4.29
N TYR A 83 -2.41 -0.04 -5.30
CA TYR A 83 -2.75 -1.03 -6.30
C TYR A 83 -2.34 -0.58 -7.70
N LYS A 84 -2.06 -1.57 -8.54
CA LYS A 84 -1.88 -1.41 -9.97
C LYS A 84 -2.56 -2.59 -10.66
N HIS A 85 -3.55 -2.32 -11.51
CA HIS A 85 -4.34 -3.35 -12.17
C HIS A 85 -4.88 -4.41 -11.20
N GLY A 86 -5.51 -3.97 -10.10
CA GLY A 86 -6.11 -4.83 -9.08
C GLY A 86 -5.12 -5.56 -8.16
N ILE A 87 -3.82 -5.45 -8.39
CA ILE A 87 -2.77 -6.15 -7.64
C ILE A 87 -2.04 -5.15 -6.73
N LEU A 88 -1.68 -5.56 -5.52
CA LEU A 88 -0.84 -4.75 -4.63
C LEU A 88 0.52 -4.49 -5.30
N ASP A 89 0.83 -3.22 -5.54
CA ASP A 89 2.07 -2.76 -6.17
C ASP A 89 2.43 -1.38 -5.60
N GLY A 90 3.37 -1.36 -4.67
CA GLY A 90 3.75 -0.18 -3.92
C GLY A 90 3.61 -0.38 -2.41
N SER A 91 3.31 0.70 -1.68
CA SER A 91 3.23 0.65 -0.22
C SER A 91 1.85 0.26 0.29
N VAL A 92 1.84 -0.55 1.35
CA VAL A 92 0.69 -0.80 2.21
C VAL A 92 1.04 -0.33 3.61
N SER A 93 0.18 0.46 4.24
CA SER A 93 0.41 1.02 5.57
C SER A 93 -0.83 0.92 6.43
N LEU A 94 -0.67 0.45 7.66
CA LEU A 94 -1.69 0.51 8.69
C LEU A 94 -1.34 1.61 9.68
N PHE A 95 -2.35 2.31 10.15
CA PHE A 95 -2.21 3.40 11.10
C PHE A 95 -3.00 3.12 12.37
N TYR A 96 -2.45 3.47 13.50
CA TYR A 96 -3.15 3.52 14.77
C TYR A 96 -4.31 4.52 14.74
N LYS A 97 -5.24 4.42 15.68
CA LYS A 97 -6.33 5.39 15.85
C LYS A 97 -5.83 6.83 16.12
N THR A 98 -4.59 6.98 16.60
CA THR A 98 -3.89 8.26 16.80
C THR A 98 -3.46 8.91 15.48
N GLY A 99 -3.49 8.17 14.36
CA GLY A 99 -2.99 8.62 13.07
C GLY A 99 -1.50 8.32 12.84
N GLN A 100 -0.78 7.81 13.84
CA GLN A 100 0.59 7.35 13.67
C GLN A 100 0.61 6.03 12.91
N ARG A 101 1.67 5.81 12.12
CA ARG A 101 1.85 4.57 11.38
C ARG A 101 2.18 3.43 12.34
N GLU A 102 1.44 2.33 12.21
CA GLU A 102 1.69 1.08 12.96
C GLU A 102 2.66 0.19 12.21
N TRP A 103 2.46 0.05 10.88
CA TRP A 103 3.41 -0.64 10.02
C TRP A 103 3.33 -0.15 8.58
N ARG A 104 4.40 -0.36 7.83
CA ARG A 104 4.48 -0.18 6.39
C ARG A 104 5.18 -1.38 5.76
N HIS A 105 4.56 -1.92 4.75
CA HIS A 105 5.07 -2.97 3.89
C HIS A 105 5.15 -2.47 2.46
N THR A 106 6.08 -3.02 1.69
CA THR A 106 6.19 -2.74 0.26
C THR A 106 5.92 -4.00 -0.53
N TYR A 107 5.20 -3.85 -1.64
CA TYR A 107 4.84 -4.92 -2.55
C TYR A 107 5.29 -4.58 -3.97
N ASN A 108 5.61 -5.60 -4.74
CA ASN A 108 5.86 -5.55 -6.17
C ASN A 108 5.08 -6.69 -6.82
N ASN A 109 4.09 -6.36 -7.67
CA ASN A 109 3.21 -7.35 -8.30
C ASN A 109 2.65 -8.40 -7.32
N GLY A 110 2.15 -7.97 -6.16
CA GLY A 110 1.55 -8.80 -5.12
C GLY A 110 2.52 -9.57 -4.23
N GLN A 111 3.82 -9.50 -4.48
CA GLN A 111 4.85 -10.13 -3.66
C GLN A 111 5.49 -9.12 -2.71
N PHE A 112 5.91 -9.61 -1.54
CA PHE A 112 6.67 -8.79 -0.59
C PHE A 112 8.00 -8.38 -1.21
N GLU A 113 8.28 -7.06 -1.16
CA GLU A 113 9.50 -6.49 -1.73
C GLU A 113 9.97 -5.30 -0.89
N GLY A 114 11.29 -5.12 -0.76
CA GLY A 114 11.86 -3.97 -0.11
C GLY A 114 11.66 -3.91 1.40
N LEU A 115 11.65 -2.70 1.95
CA LEU A 115 11.66 -2.45 3.38
C LEU A 115 10.29 -2.66 4.02
N TRP A 116 10.28 -3.35 5.16
CA TRP A 116 9.16 -3.54 6.05
C TRP A 116 9.49 -2.97 7.42
N THR A 117 8.64 -2.05 7.90
CA THR A 117 8.86 -1.37 9.17
C THR A 117 7.59 -1.41 10.00
N TYR A 118 7.75 -1.63 11.29
CA TYR A 118 6.70 -1.57 12.32
C TYR A 118 7.09 -0.54 13.35
N TRP A 119 6.11 0.16 13.90
CA TRP A 119 6.30 1.19 14.92
C TRP A 119 5.40 0.91 16.12
N TYR A 120 5.84 1.31 17.28
CA TYR A 120 5.03 1.45 18.46
C TYR A 120 4.10 2.66 18.34
N GLU A 121 3.07 2.74 19.19
CA GLU A 121 2.14 3.88 19.19
C GLU A 121 2.81 5.21 19.60
N ASN A 122 3.94 5.17 20.29
CA ASN A 122 4.77 6.35 20.59
C ASN A 122 5.61 6.84 19.39
N GLY A 123 5.63 6.11 18.27
CA GLY A 123 6.35 6.45 17.04
C GLY A 123 7.75 5.87 16.93
N GLU A 124 8.27 5.23 17.99
CA GLU A 124 9.55 4.53 17.95
C GLU A 124 9.44 3.26 17.08
N LYS A 125 10.52 2.91 16.40
CA LYS A 125 10.56 1.67 15.61
C LYS A 125 10.44 0.46 16.53
N MET A 126 9.59 -0.49 16.16
CA MET A 126 9.45 -1.78 16.84
C MET A 126 10.27 -2.85 16.14
N LYS A 127 10.22 -2.88 14.81
CA LYS A 127 10.85 -3.91 13.98
C LYS A 127 11.07 -3.39 12.57
N GLU A 128 12.22 -3.75 11.97
CA GLU A 128 12.51 -3.43 10.58
C GLU A 128 13.30 -4.54 9.92
N GLY A 129 13.07 -4.77 8.64
CA GLY A 129 13.79 -5.72 7.82
C GLY A 129 13.35 -5.64 6.36
N SER A 130 13.98 -6.40 5.51
CA SER A 130 13.72 -6.37 4.07
C SER A 130 13.26 -7.71 3.54
N PHE A 131 12.47 -7.63 2.46
CA PHE A 131 12.09 -8.75 1.62
C PHE A 131 12.66 -8.58 0.20
N GLU A 132 12.93 -9.69 -0.44
CA GLU A 132 13.30 -9.78 -1.86
C GLU A 132 12.55 -10.97 -2.46
N CYS A 133 11.74 -10.73 -3.49
CA CYS A 133 10.91 -11.76 -4.15
C CYS A 133 10.04 -12.58 -3.17
N GLY A 134 9.46 -11.95 -2.14
CA GLY A 134 8.60 -12.58 -1.16
C GLY A 134 9.30 -13.13 0.08
N ASP A 135 10.61 -13.03 0.16
CA ASP A 135 11.44 -13.70 1.14
C ASP A 135 12.24 -12.75 1.99
N SER A 136 12.34 -13.06 3.30
CA SER A 136 13.12 -12.23 4.22
C SER A 136 14.59 -12.23 3.84
N THR A 137 15.19 -11.03 3.75
CA THR A 137 16.60 -10.87 3.41
C THR A 137 17.28 -9.84 4.31
N GLY A 138 18.63 -9.84 4.32
CA GLY A 138 19.41 -8.87 5.05
C GLY A 138 19.31 -9.01 6.57
N ILE A 139 19.47 -7.90 7.27
CA ILE A 139 19.41 -7.84 8.73
C ILE A 139 18.03 -7.37 9.15
N TRP A 140 17.39 -8.10 10.03
CA TRP A 140 16.17 -7.74 10.70
C TRP A 140 16.49 -7.32 12.13
N ILE A 141 15.98 -6.14 12.54
CA ILE A 141 16.25 -5.53 13.84
C ILE A 141 14.94 -5.33 14.59
N TRP A 142 14.95 -5.60 15.88
CA TRP A 142 13.86 -5.37 16.83
C TRP A 142 14.33 -4.41 17.91
N TRP A 143 13.51 -3.44 18.25
CA TRP A 143 13.74 -2.45 19.29
C TRP A 143 12.69 -2.55 20.40
N ASP A 144 13.00 -2.03 21.57
CA ASP A 144 12.01 -1.74 22.61
C ASP A 144 11.35 -0.37 22.39
N GLU A 145 10.37 0.00 23.26
CA GLU A 145 9.65 1.27 23.17
C GLU A 145 10.52 2.51 23.48
N ASN A 146 11.75 2.32 23.96
CA ASN A 146 12.73 3.37 24.20
C ASN A 146 13.76 3.48 23.08
N GLY A 147 13.62 2.69 22.02
CA GLY A 147 14.53 2.68 20.86
C GLY A 147 15.82 1.87 21.07
N HIS A 148 15.96 1.09 22.14
CA HIS A 148 17.10 0.21 22.34
C HIS A 148 16.94 -1.07 21.54
N VAL A 149 18.02 -1.53 20.90
CA VAL A 149 18.03 -2.79 20.14
C VAL A 149 17.84 -3.97 21.11
N LYS A 150 16.81 -4.77 20.88
CA LYS A 150 16.52 -6.00 21.61
C LYS A 150 17.09 -7.23 20.92
N LYS A 151 17.10 -7.21 19.58
CA LYS A 151 17.44 -8.40 18.80
C LYS A 151 17.82 -8.03 17.39
N GLU A 152 18.77 -8.76 16.84
CA GLU A 152 19.09 -8.74 15.40
C GLU A 152 19.10 -10.17 14.85
N LYS A 153 18.58 -10.35 13.64
CA LYS A 153 18.65 -11.61 12.89
C LYS A 153 19.12 -11.33 11.47
N LYS A 154 20.01 -12.17 10.98
CA LYS A 154 20.48 -12.09 9.60
C LYS A 154 19.88 -13.21 8.77
N PHE A 155 19.24 -12.80 7.67
CA PHE A 155 18.69 -13.71 6.67
C PHE A 155 19.56 -13.67 5.42
N LYS A 156 19.84 -14.83 4.84
CA LYS A 156 20.50 -14.95 3.53
C LYS A 156 19.63 -15.77 2.61
N ILE A 157 19.46 -15.31 1.40
CA ILE A 157 18.88 -16.11 0.33
C ILE A 157 19.91 -17.18 -0.04
N ARG A 158 19.59 -18.45 0.12
CA ARG A 158 20.36 -19.52 -0.51
C ARG A 158 20.05 -19.49 -2.00
N LYS A 159 21.06 -19.23 -2.84
CA LYS A 159 20.92 -19.47 -4.27
C LYS A 159 20.60 -20.94 -4.48
N LYS A 160 19.50 -21.21 -5.20
CA LYS A 160 19.02 -22.53 -5.58
C LYS A 160 20.17 -23.34 -6.20
N GLY A 161 20.52 -24.47 -5.61
CA GLY A 161 21.32 -25.49 -6.29
C GLY A 161 20.51 -26.05 -7.45
N ILE A 162 21.16 -26.41 -8.56
CA ILE A 162 20.54 -26.82 -9.83
C ILE A 162 19.57 -28.02 -9.68
N TRP A 163 19.49 -28.63 -8.51
CA TRP A 163 18.79 -29.91 -8.27
C TRP A 163 17.63 -29.87 -7.26
N THR A 164 17.25 -28.73 -6.69
CA THR A 164 16.12 -28.68 -5.75
C THR A 164 15.09 -27.62 -6.16
N ASN A 165 13.80 -28.04 -6.21
CA ASN A 165 12.69 -27.20 -6.65
C ASN A 165 12.15 -26.23 -5.58
N TYR A 166 12.84 -26.07 -4.44
CA TYR A 166 12.42 -25.21 -3.33
C TYR A 166 13.55 -24.25 -2.94
N ASN A 167 13.18 -22.97 -2.78
CA ASN A 167 14.02 -22.00 -2.12
C ASN A 167 13.92 -22.26 -0.61
N GLU A 168 14.94 -22.86 -0.02
CA GLU A 168 14.98 -23.07 1.42
C GLU A 168 15.67 -21.87 2.08
N TYR A 169 14.87 -21.06 2.81
CA TYR A 169 15.39 -19.95 3.60
C TYR A 169 16.02 -20.47 4.86
N VAL A 170 17.28 -20.19 5.03
CA VAL A 170 17.98 -20.58 6.24
C VAL A 170 18.25 -19.32 7.06
N LEU A 171 17.68 -19.28 8.27
CA LEU A 171 18.14 -18.39 9.32
C LEU A 171 19.62 -18.71 9.56
N ILE A 172 20.52 -17.79 9.23
CA ILE A 172 21.96 -18.08 9.26
C ILE A 172 22.60 -17.68 10.58
N GLU A 173 22.04 -16.69 11.27
CA GLU A 173 22.66 -16.26 12.53
C GLU A 173 21.73 -15.35 13.35
N VAL A 174 21.64 -15.61 14.65
CA VAL A 174 21.21 -14.64 15.64
C VAL A 174 22.44 -13.80 15.98
N VAL A 175 22.48 -12.57 15.51
CA VAL A 175 23.72 -11.76 15.59
C VAL A 175 23.85 -11.09 16.95
N LYS A 176 22.74 -10.89 17.70
CA LYS A 176 22.71 -10.42 19.08
C LYS A 176 21.37 -10.75 19.75
N GLU A 177 21.44 -11.34 20.90
CA GLU A 177 20.47 -11.20 22.00
C GLU A 177 21.17 -10.45 23.12
N PRO A 178 20.56 -9.45 23.76
CA PRO A 178 21.15 -8.75 24.91
C PRO A 178 21.32 -9.67 26.10
#